data_0ddd01bb4eac7fbda4b9b41df16a1dd4
#
_entry.id   0ddd01bb4eac7fbda4b9b41df16a1dd4
#
_cell.length_a   1.000
_cell.length_b   1.000
_cell.length_c   1.000
_cell.angle_alpha   90.00
_cell.angle_beta   90.00
_cell.angle_gamma   90.00
#
_symmetry.space_group_name_H-M   'P 1'
#
loop_
_entity.id
_entity.type
_entity.pdbx_description
1 polymer ?
#
loop_
_entity_poly.entity_id
_entity_poly.type
_entity_poly.pdbx_seq_one_letter_code
_entity_poly.pdbx_strand_id
1 'polypeptide(L)'
;FTSCLPYILKSFGFSYASTKNPNTMWGGYVSAYGGELVNWVGPDGTRLTTVPRYACEDLQPGSCWQSISWFNTEDYIHKCLDAGIQHPVGMCIQDASWSHGWDKGPWLGQDTTGYYTPTAYKTWRNYIQDCSVGTTQDDWHFSQEDVLGGLMWGTQVMQRLAGEVRVAENAIVRAEKMAAYARLYKGMEWPTERIDEGWRTLLLSQHHDCWIVPYNQLQGKKTWAETVTDWTGVTIQNSRQIIDNALSLLKEKEGESTVYV
;
A
#
# COMPACT_ATOMS: atom_id res chain seq x y z
N PHE A 1 0.91 -7.31 -4.54
CA PHE A 1 0.15 -7.54 -5.79
C PHE A 1 -0.03 -9.03 -6.04
N THR A 2 -1.11 -9.39 -6.74
CA THR A 2 -1.42 -10.76 -7.13
C THR A 2 -2.16 -10.73 -8.46
N SER A 3 -2.01 -11.78 -9.27
CA SER A 3 -2.76 -11.93 -10.52
C SER A 3 -4.29 -11.95 -10.33
N CYS A 4 -4.77 -12.25 -9.12
CA CYS A 4 -6.21 -12.26 -8.79
C CYS A 4 -6.81 -10.86 -8.51
N LEU A 5 -6.00 -9.79 -8.49
CA LEU A 5 -6.50 -8.44 -8.21
C LEU A 5 -7.66 -7.99 -9.10
N PRO A 6 -7.70 -8.23 -10.42
CA PRO A 6 -8.84 -7.84 -11.24
C PRO A 6 -10.16 -8.37 -10.70
N TYR A 7 -10.22 -9.66 -10.35
CA TYR A 7 -11.39 -10.27 -9.75
C TYR A 7 -11.77 -9.62 -8.41
N ILE A 8 -10.78 -9.46 -7.51
CA ILE A 8 -11.00 -8.86 -6.19
C ILE A 8 -11.53 -7.44 -6.34
N LEU A 9 -10.87 -6.61 -7.12
CA LEU A 9 -11.26 -5.22 -7.32
C LEU A 9 -12.65 -5.10 -7.93
N LYS A 10 -12.97 -5.91 -8.94
CA LYS A 10 -14.30 -5.93 -9.55
C LYS A 10 -15.38 -6.35 -8.53
N SER A 11 -15.11 -7.32 -7.67
CA SER A 11 -16.06 -7.76 -6.63
C SER A 11 -16.38 -6.67 -5.62
N PHE A 12 -15.48 -5.72 -5.43
CA PHE A 12 -15.70 -4.52 -4.61
C PHE A 12 -16.20 -3.30 -5.38
N GLY A 13 -16.57 -3.46 -6.66
CA GLY A 13 -17.15 -2.41 -7.49
C GLY A 13 -16.14 -1.47 -8.15
N PHE A 14 -14.84 -1.78 -8.13
CA PHE A 14 -13.86 -1.02 -8.88
C PHE A 14 -14.01 -1.28 -10.38
N SER A 15 -13.99 -0.23 -11.17
CA SER A 15 -14.12 -0.31 -12.64
C SER A 15 -12.79 -0.10 -13.36
N TYR A 16 -11.83 0.54 -12.72
CA TYR A 16 -10.59 0.98 -13.32
C TYR A 16 -9.41 0.78 -12.38
N ALA A 17 -8.21 0.65 -12.96
CA ALA A 17 -6.96 0.64 -12.23
C ALA A 17 -5.89 1.48 -12.93
N SER A 18 -4.80 1.75 -12.24
CA SER A 18 -3.57 2.27 -12.82
C SER A 18 -2.41 1.42 -12.32
N THR A 19 -1.65 0.88 -13.25
CA THR A 19 -0.39 0.16 -12.98
C THR A 19 0.80 0.98 -13.46
N LYS A 20 0.61 2.26 -13.71
CA LYS A 20 1.66 3.18 -14.13
C LYS A 20 2.66 3.41 -13.01
N ASN A 21 3.66 2.56 -12.93
CA ASN A 21 4.72 2.64 -11.94
C ASN A 21 6.10 2.66 -12.62
N PRO A 22 6.67 3.85 -12.80
CA PRO A 22 7.98 4.01 -13.42
C PRO A 22 9.14 3.87 -12.45
N ASN A 23 8.93 3.32 -11.27
CA ASN A 23 9.91 3.32 -10.20
C ASN A 23 11.04 2.32 -10.45
N THR A 24 12.26 2.82 -10.65
CA THR A 24 13.47 2.02 -10.73
C THR A 24 14.40 2.23 -9.51
N MET A 25 14.04 3.14 -8.61
CA MET A 25 14.85 3.49 -7.44
C MET A 25 14.73 2.44 -6.33
N TRP A 26 13.56 1.85 -6.15
CA TRP A 26 13.20 1.01 -5.02
C TRP A 26 13.04 -0.48 -5.38
N GLY A 27 13.63 -0.90 -6.49
CA GLY A 27 13.72 -2.31 -6.79
C GLY A 27 12.66 -2.87 -7.71
N GLY A 28 12.00 -2.08 -8.52
CA GLY A 28 11.24 -2.64 -9.59
C GLY A 28 10.02 -1.87 -10.07
N TYR A 29 9.60 -2.23 -11.23
CA TYR A 29 8.53 -1.59 -11.96
C TYR A 29 7.66 -2.65 -12.64
N VAL A 30 6.40 -2.32 -12.85
CA VAL A 30 5.50 -3.13 -13.65
C VAL A 30 5.97 -3.14 -15.10
N SER A 31 5.86 -4.28 -15.79
CA SER A 31 6.18 -4.41 -17.20
C SER A 31 5.51 -3.34 -18.03
N ALA A 32 6.25 -2.78 -18.99
CA ALA A 32 5.74 -1.76 -19.89
C ALA A 32 4.78 -2.35 -20.90
N TYR A 33 3.87 -1.52 -21.37
CA TYR A 33 2.91 -1.87 -22.39
C TYR A 33 2.76 -0.78 -23.47
N GLY A 34 2.47 -1.17 -24.70
CA GLY A 34 2.47 -0.27 -25.84
C GLY A 34 1.24 0.64 -25.98
N GLY A 35 0.17 0.37 -25.25
CA GLY A 35 -1.10 1.06 -25.42
C GLY A 35 -1.41 2.10 -24.35
N GLU A 36 -2.38 2.95 -24.64
CA GLU A 36 -2.89 3.97 -23.73
C GLU A 36 -3.68 3.36 -22.58
N LEU A 37 -4.50 2.36 -22.87
CA LEU A 37 -5.20 1.52 -21.91
C LEU A 37 -5.05 0.06 -22.28
N VAL A 38 -5.12 -0.80 -21.26
CA VAL A 38 -5.13 -2.25 -21.40
C VAL A 38 -6.24 -2.88 -20.57
N ASN A 39 -6.61 -4.11 -20.90
CA ASN A 39 -7.40 -4.94 -20.03
C ASN A 39 -6.46 -5.72 -19.10
N TRP A 40 -6.40 -5.40 -17.84
CA TRP A 40 -5.74 -6.25 -16.87
C TRP A 40 -6.62 -7.46 -16.60
N VAL A 41 -6.13 -8.66 -17.00
CA VAL A 41 -6.91 -9.90 -16.99
C VAL A 41 -6.48 -10.76 -15.82
N GLY A 42 -7.43 -11.14 -14.98
CA GLY A 42 -7.23 -12.11 -13.91
C GLY A 42 -7.22 -13.56 -14.41
N PRO A 43 -6.77 -14.52 -13.59
CA PRO A 43 -6.75 -15.95 -13.94
C PRO A 43 -8.14 -16.53 -14.27
N ASP A 44 -9.19 -15.91 -13.76
CA ASP A 44 -10.59 -16.27 -14.01
C ASP A 44 -11.18 -15.61 -15.28
N GLY A 45 -10.37 -14.86 -16.02
CA GLY A 45 -10.79 -14.10 -17.20
C GLY A 45 -11.44 -12.75 -16.89
N THR A 46 -11.56 -12.35 -15.63
CA THR A 46 -12.05 -11.01 -15.27
C THR A 46 -11.14 -9.93 -15.82
N ARG A 47 -11.73 -8.95 -16.51
CA ARG A 47 -11.02 -7.82 -17.12
C ARG A 47 -11.25 -6.52 -16.34
N LEU A 48 -10.18 -5.79 -16.07
CA LEU A 48 -10.22 -4.48 -15.44
C LEU A 48 -9.48 -3.47 -16.32
N THR A 49 -10.17 -2.46 -16.79
CA THR A 49 -9.57 -1.40 -17.62
C THR A 49 -8.50 -0.66 -16.82
N THR A 50 -7.29 -0.59 -17.35
CA THR A 50 -6.11 -0.17 -16.60
C THR A 50 -5.23 0.75 -17.43
N VAL A 51 -4.71 1.82 -16.82
CA VAL A 51 -3.64 2.64 -17.39
C VAL A 51 -2.30 1.94 -17.13
N PRO A 52 -1.61 1.49 -18.17
CA PRO A 52 -0.32 0.80 -18.01
C PRO A 52 0.85 1.78 -17.84
N ARG A 53 2.01 1.26 -17.49
CA ARG A 53 3.27 1.93 -17.77
C ARG A 53 3.55 1.87 -19.28
N TYR A 54 3.86 2.99 -19.90
CA TYR A 54 4.06 3.01 -21.35
C TYR A 54 5.41 2.40 -21.74
N ALA A 55 5.42 1.65 -22.84
CA ALA A 55 6.66 1.09 -23.36
C ALA A 55 7.66 2.15 -23.87
N CYS A 56 7.15 3.32 -24.26
CA CYS A 56 7.96 4.45 -24.72
C CYS A 56 8.57 5.28 -23.57
N GLU A 57 8.25 4.97 -22.31
CA GLU A 57 8.87 5.65 -21.16
C GLU A 57 10.31 5.19 -20.97
N ASP A 58 11.26 6.09 -21.17
CA ASP A 58 12.68 5.85 -20.89
C ASP A 58 12.94 5.89 -19.39
N LEU A 59 12.94 4.72 -18.76
CA LEU A 59 13.24 4.60 -17.35
C LEU A 59 14.74 4.67 -17.10
N GLN A 60 15.15 5.73 -16.46
CA GLN A 60 16.54 5.87 -16.02
C GLN A 60 16.74 5.23 -14.64
N PRO A 61 17.94 4.73 -14.30
CA PRO A 61 18.25 4.32 -12.93
C PRO A 61 17.92 5.44 -11.94
N GLY A 62 17.16 5.10 -10.90
CA GLY A 62 16.69 6.08 -9.92
C GLY A 62 15.40 6.81 -10.30
N SER A 63 14.73 6.44 -11.38
CA SER A 63 13.42 6.99 -11.73
C SER A 63 12.35 6.57 -10.73
N CYS A 64 11.41 7.45 -10.47
CA CYS A 64 10.19 7.17 -9.72
C CYS A 64 9.04 8.00 -10.30
N TRP A 65 7.82 7.79 -9.82
CA TRP A 65 6.67 8.57 -10.32
C TRP A 65 6.84 10.08 -10.13
N GLN A 66 7.55 10.52 -9.08
CA GLN A 66 7.87 11.93 -8.89
C GLN A 66 8.85 12.44 -9.95
N SER A 67 9.92 11.70 -10.21
CA SER A 67 10.91 12.11 -11.23
C SER A 67 10.35 12.12 -12.64
N ILE A 68 9.41 11.23 -12.97
CA ILE A 68 8.72 11.28 -14.27
C ILE A 68 7.86 12.53 -14.38
N SER A 69 7.15 12.93 -13.33
CA SER A 69 6.40 14.17 -13.37
C SER A 69 7.31 15.39 -13.55
N TRP A 70 8.55 15.34 -13.07
CA TRP A 70 9.55 16.38 -13.28
C TRP A 70 10.16 16.37 -14.69
N PHE A 71 10.27 15.19 -15.29
CA PHE A 71 10.85 15.00 -16.62
C PHE A 71 9.81 14.87 -17.74
N ASN A 72 8.63 15.43 -17.53
CA ASN A 72 7.57 15.49 -18.53
C ASN A 72 7.97 16.50 -19.63
N THR A 73 8.88 16.09 -20.50
CA THR A 73 9.50 16.91 -21.52
C THR A 73 8.79 16.78 -22.85
N GLU A 74 9.10 17.69 -23.77
CA GLU A 74 8.68 17.63 -25.18
C GLU A 74 8.97 16.26 -25.81
N ASP A 75 10.19 15.74 -25.59
CA ASP A 75 10.62 14.44 -26.09
C ASP A 75 9.71 13.29 -25.59
N TYR A 76 9.37 13.30 -24.32
CA TYR A 76 8.44 12.31 -23.76
C TYR A 76 7.05 12.36 -24.41
N ILE A 77 6.52 13.57 -24.61
CA ILE A 77 5.20 13.74 -25.23
C ILE A 77 5.24 13.25 -26.69
N HIS A 78 6.27 13.63 -27.46
CA HIS A 78 6.43 13.15 -28.83
C HIS A 78 6.56 11.63 -28.91
N LYS A 79 7.37 11.01 -28.06
CA LYS A 79 7.48 9.54 -27.99
C LYS A 79 6.12 8.86 -27.69
N CYS A 80 5.31 9.45 -26.80
CA CYS A 80 3.97 8.95 -26.54
C CYS A 80 3.07 9.05 -27.77
N LEU A 81 3.05 10.20 -28.42
CA LEU A 81 2.24 10.43 -29.62
C LEU A 81 2.67 9.51 -30.78
N ASP A 82 3.96 9.34 -31.00
CA ASP A 82 4.51 8.42 -31.99
C ASP A 82 4.16 6.96 -31.71
N ALA A 83 4.03 6.60 -30.43
CA ALA A 83 3.56 5.30 -29.98
C ALA A 83 2.04 5.13 -30.03
N GLY A 84 1.29 6.13 -30.53
CA GLY A 84 -0.16 6.09 -30.64
C GLY A 84 -0.92 6.44 -29.35
N ILE A 85 -0.22 6.93 -28.33
CA ILE A 85 -0.82 7.40 -27.08
C ILE A 85 -1.28 8.85 -27.30
N GLN A 86 -2.58 9.05 -27.45
CA GLN A 86 -3.14 10.35 -27.80
C GLN A 86 -3.22 11.31 -26.61
N HIS A 87 -3.32 10.77 -25.40
CA HIS A 87 -3.43 11.55 -24.17
C HIS A 87 -2.35 11.13 -23.18
N PRO A 88 -1.10 11.50 -23.43
CA PRO A 88 0.01 11.14 -22.54
C PRO A 88 -0.23 11.58 -21.10
N VAL A 89 -0.03 10.67 -20.15
CA VAL A 89 -0.17 10.95 -18.73
C VAL A 89 1.19 11.22 -18.11
N GLY A 90 1.40 12.45 -17.67
CA GLY A 90 2.43 12.78 -16.69
C GLY A 90 1.84 12.58 -15.28
N MET A 91 2.56 11.90 -14.40
CA MET A 91 2.15 11.77 -13.02
C MET A 91 2.60 12.98 -12.21
N CYS A 92 1.66 13.62 -11.52
CA CYS A 92 1.94 14.65 -10.54
C CYS A 92 1.51 14.10 -9.17
N ILE A 93 2.42 13.44 -8.48
CA ILE A 93 2.18 12.86 -7.16
C ILE A 93 3.24 13.38 -6.21
N GLN A 94 2.79 13.85 -5.05
CA GLN A 94 3.65 14.09 -3.90
C GLN A 94 3.57 12.89 -2.96
N ASP A 95 4.74 12.40 -2.56
CA ASP A 95 4.86 11.35 -1.58
C ASP A 95 5.34 11.92 -0.25
N ALA A 96 4.64 11.55 0.83
CA ALA A 96 5.05 11.75 2.20
C ALA A 96 5.47 13.19 2.61
N SER A 97 4.81 14.21 2.09
CA SER A 97 5.07 15.61 2.47
C SER A 97 6.53 16.05 2.37
N TRP A 98 7.25 15.59 1.39
CA TRP A 98 8.62 15.98 1.16
C TRP A 98 8.69 17.48 0.88
N SER A 99 9.40 18.21 1.70
CA SER A 99 9.35 19.67 1.82
C SER A 99 10.03 20.46 0.69
N HIS A 100 10.27 19.86 -0.47
CA HIS A 100 11.11 20.46 -1.50
C HIS A 100 10.42 20.74 -2.84
N GLY A 101 9.14 21.12 -2.81
CA GLY A 101 8.49 21.62 -4.02
C GLY A 101 7.99 20.55 -4.99
N TRP A 102 7.92 19.32 -4.59
CA TRP A 102 7.32 18.22 -5.36
C TRP A 102 5.84 18.43 -5.64
N ASP A 103 5.16 19.09 -4.72
CA ASP A 103 3.77 19.53 -4.82
C ASP A 103 3.55 20.57 -5.91
N LYS A 104 4.61 21.20 -6.39
CA LYS A 104 4.50 22.28 -7.37
C LYS A 104 4.80 21.84 -8.79
N GLY A 105 5.48 20.73 -9.00
CA GLY A 105 5.92 20.34 -10.32
C GLY A 105 6.52 21.53 -11.14
N PRO A 106 7.32 21.31 -12.15
CA PRO A 106 7.93 22.41 -12.90
C PRO A 106 6.88 23.29 -13.64
N TRP A 107 5.67 22.82 -13.78
CA TRP A 107 4.56 23.49 -14.50
C TRP A 107 3.55 24.22 -13.58
N LEU A 108 3.63 24.09 -12.25
CA LEU A 108 2.68 24.72 -11.33
C LEU A 108 3.13 26.13 -10.93
N GLY A 109 2.92 27.09 -11.83
CA GLY A 109 3.21 28.50 -11.59
C GLY A 109 4.69 28.86 -11.57
N GLN A 110 5.54 28.03 -12.17
CA GLN A 110 6.97 28.23 -12.31
C GLN A 110 7.34 28.53 -13.78
N ASP A 111 8.58 28.88 -14.02
CA ASP A 111 9.12 28.93 -15.38
C ASP A 111 9.05 27.53 -15.99
N THR A 112 8.21 27.36 -16.99
CA THR A 112 8.00 26.10 -17.71
C THR A 112 8.81 26.00 -18.99
N THR A 113 9.81 26.85 -19.17
CA THR A 113 10.69 26.82 -20.33
C THR A 113 11.34 25.44 -20.47
N GLY A 114 11.07 24.75 -21.57
CA GLY A 114 11.56 23.42 -21.83
C GLY A 114 10.69 22.27 -21.29
N TYR A 115 9.51 22.58 -20.74
CA TYR A 115 8.54 21.57 -20.29
C TYR A 115 7.19 21.77 -20.99
N TYR A 116 6.52 20.66 -21.28
CA TYR A 116 5.14 20.71 -21.72
C TYR A 116 4.23 20.94 -20.52
N THR A 117 3.46 22.01 -20.57
CA THR A 117 2.45 22.29 -19.56
C THR A 117 1.29 21.32 -19.73
N PRO A 118 0.82 20.65 -18.68
CA PRO A 118 -0.36 19.81 -18.75
C PRO A 118 -1.57 20.61 -19.23
N THR A 119 -2.38 20.03 -20.12
CA THR A 119 -3.61 20.64 -20.60
C THR A 119 -4.75 20.51 -19.60
N ALA A 120 -4.69 19.47 -18.75
CA ALA A 120 -5.68 19.25 -17.71
C ALA A 120 -5.13 18.42 -16.56
N TYR A 121 -5.63 18.68 -15.36
CA TYR A 121 -5.48 17.82 -14.19
C TYR A 121 -6.75 17.02 -14.02
N LYS A 122 -6.63 15.69 -13.97
CA LYS A 122 -7.77 14.78 -13.86
C LYS A 122 -7.53 13.70 -12.82
N THR A 123 -8.60 13.22 -12.22
CA THR A 123 -8.56 11.95 -11.51
C THR A 123 -8.40 10.80 -12.50
N TRP A 124 -7.88 9.66 -12.07
CA TRP A 124 -7.78 8.46 -12.91
C TRP A 124 -9.13 8.06 -13.53
N ARG A 125 -10.20 8.16 -12.76
CA ARG A 125 -11.55 7.89 -13.25
C ARG A 125 -11.90 8.78 -14.43
N ASN A 126 -11.77 10.10 -14.26
CA ASN A 126 -12.14 11.06 -15.31
C ASN A 126 -11.22 10.94 -16.53
N TYR A 127 -9.93 10.68 -16.29
CA TYR A 127 -9.00 10.42 -17.39
C TYR A 127 -9.46 9.23 -18.24
N ILE A 128 -9.73 8.09 -17.60
CA ILE A 128 -10.14 6.87 -18.32
C ILE A 128 -11.47 7.06 -19.04
N GLN A 129 -12.42 7.77 -18.43
CA GLN A 129 -13.73 8.00 -19.03
C GLN A 129 -13.71 9.00 -20.19
N ASP A 130 -12.92 10.07 -20.06
CA ASP A 130 -12.94 11.18 -21.01
C ASP A 130 -11.90 11.04 -22.13
N CYS A 131 -10.79 10.38 -21.85
CA CYS A 131 -9.60 10.34 -22.70
C CYS A 131 -9.35 8.96 -23.33
N SER A 132 -10.19 7.98 -23.10
CA SER A 132 -9.97 6.59 -23.51
C SER A 132 -10.22 6.30 -25.00
N VAL A 133 -10.10 7.30 -25.85
CA VAL A 133 -10.44 7.21 -27.29
C VAL A 133 -9.40 6.43 -28.11
N GLY A 134 -8.28 6.10 -27.56
CA GLY A 134 -7.20 5.31 -28.22
C GLY A 134 -6.94 3.98 -27.54
N THR A 135 -7.94 3.42 -26.88
CA THR A 135 -7.77 2.20 -26.10
C THR A 135 -7.30 1.04 -26.95
N THR A 136 -6.20 0.44 -26.57
CA THR A 136 -5.93 -0.91 -27.01
C THR A 136 -6.94 -1.84 -26.32
N GLN A 137 -7.49 -2.77 -27.09
CA GLN A 137 -8.32 -3.86 -26.54
C GLN A 137 -7.46 -5.02 -26.05
N ASP A 138 -6.15 -4.81 -25.93
CA ASP A 138 -5.19 -5.84 -25.60
C ASP A 138 -5.30 -6.24 -24.14
N ASP A 139 -5.14 -7.54 -23.95
CA ASP A 139 -5.15 -8.16 -22.64
C ASP A 139 -3.73 -8.16 -22.04
N TRP A 140 -3.60 -7.68 -20.82
CA TRP A 140 -2.38 -7.73 -20.05
C TRP A 140 -2.55 -8.66 -18.84
N HIS A 141 -1.60 -9.55 -18.67
CA HIS A 141 -1.57 -10.52 -17.57
C HIS A 141 -0.42 -10.20 -16.63
N PHE A 142 -0.74 -10.07 -15.34
CA PHE A 142 0.28 -9.91 -14.32
C PHE A 142 1.04 -11.24 -14.14
N SER A 143 2.34 -11.19 -14.37
CA SER A 143 3.20 -12.37 -14.35
C SER A 143 4.04 -12.45 -13.07
N GLN A 144 4.70 -13.60 -12.91
CA GLN A 144 5.68 -13.76 -11.85
C GLN A 144 6.88 -12.81 -12.01
N GLU A 145 7.22 -12.45 -13.24
CA GLU A 145 8.30 -11.49 -13.53
C GLU A 145 7.97 -10.10 -13.04
N ASP A 146 6.71 -9.68 -13.15
CA ASP A 146 6.24 -8.42 -12.57
C ASP A 146 6.37 -8.41 -11.04
N VAL A 147 6.11 -9.54 -10.38
CA VAL A 147 6.32 -9.69 -8.94
C VAL A 147 7.81 -9.62 -8.59
N LEU A 148 8.64 -10.36 -9.31
CA LEU A 148 10.07 -10.42 -9.05
C LEU A 148 10.78 -9.09 -9.34
N GLY A 149 10.36 -8.41 -10.41
CA GLY A 149 10.88 -7.09 -10.75
C GLY A 149 10.45 -6.00 -9.78
N GLY A 150 9.27 -6.14 -9.16
CA GLY A 150 8.62 -5.02 -8.49
C GLY A 150 8.65 -5.00 -6.98
N LEU A 151 8.85 -6.11 -6.28
CA LEU A 151 8.46 -6.17 -4.87
C LEU A 151 9.38 -7.01 -3.99
N MET A 152 10.66 -6.83 -4.11
CA MET A 152 11.63 -7.37 -3.15
C MET A 152 11.57 -6.68 -1.77
N TRP A 153 10.46 -6.03 -1.44
CA TRP A 153 10.35 -5.23 -0.25
C TRP A 153 9.81 -6.02 0.95
N GLY A 154 10.67 -6.15 1.92
CA GLY A 154 10.35 -6.39 3.31
C GLY A 154 9.75 -7.74 3.66
N THR A 155 8.64 -8.14 3.07
CA THR A 155 7.90 -9.31 3.56
C THR A 155 8.62 -10.64 3.39
N GLN A 156 9.42 -10.82 2.37
CA GLN A 156 10.21 -12.04 2.19
C GLN A 156 11.44 -12.07 3.10
N VAL A 157 12.03 -10.90 3.35
CA VAL A 157 13.18 -10.74 4.23
C VAL A 157 12.78 -10.68 5.70
N MET A 158 11.53 -10.26 5.96
CA MET A 158 11.04 -9.92 7.30
C MET A 158 9.94 -10.86 7.81
N GLN A 159 9.99 -12.13 7.44
CA GLN A 159 9.01 -13.14 7.90
C GLN A 159 8.86 -13.18 9.44
N ARG A 160 9.94 -12.96 10.18
CA ARG A 160 9.90 -12.90 11.64
C ARG A 160 9.01 -11.75 12.12
N LEU A 161 9.21 -10.54 11.60
CA LEU A 161 8.39 -9.37 11.97
C LEU A 161 6.93 -9.57 11.55
N ALA A 162 6.67 -10.12 10.37
CA ALA A 162 5.33 -10.46 9.92
C ALA A 162 4.64 -11.43 10.89
N GLY A 163 5.37 -12.43 11.39
CA GLY A 163 4.90 -13.36 12.41
C GLY A 163 4.60 -12.67 13.74
N GLU A 164 5.49 -11.81 14.22
CA GLU A 164 5.32 -11.04 15.47
C GLU A 164 4.08 -10.13 15.38
N VAL A 165 3.91 -9.41 14.29
CA VAL A 165 2.74 -8.56 14.05
C VAL A 165 1.45 -9.37 14.01
N ARG A 166 1.45 -10.52 13.36
CA ARG A 166 0.26 -11.41 13.32
C ARG A 166 -0.09 -11.96 14.70
N VAL A 167 0.89 -12.30 15.50
CA VAL A 167 0.67 -12.73 16.89
C VAL A 167 0.06 -11.60 17.72
N ALA A 168 0.57 -10.37 17.58
CA ALA A 168 0.05 -9.20 18.28
C ALA A 168 -1.40 -8.87 17.85
N GLU A 169 -1.71 -8.94 16.56
CA GLU A 169 -3.06 -8.74 16.02
C GLU A 169 -4.05 -9.75 16.61
N ASN A 170 -3.69 -11.03 16.60
CA ASN A 170 -4.54 -12.06 17.20
C ASN A 170 -4.69 -11.89 18.71
N ALA A 171 -3.66 -11.39 19.39
CA ALA A 171 -3.72 -11.17 20.84
C ALA A 171 -4.70 -10.07 21.21
N ILE A 172 -4.65 -8.91 20.53
CA ILE A 172 -5.54 -7.79 20.85
C ILE A 172 -6.99 -8.11 20.52
N VAL A 173 -7.26 -8.78 19.40
CA VAL A 173 -8.64 -9.20 19.05
C VAL A 173 -9.20 -10.18 20.08
N ARG A 174 -8.39 -11.11 20.59
CA ARG A 174 -8.81 -12.01 21.69
C ARG A 174 -9.05 -11.25 22.99
N ALA A 175 -8.18 -10.28 23.29
CA ALA A 175 -8.32 -9.47 24.50
C ALA A 175 -9.63 -8.65 24.50
N GLU A 176 -9.99 -8.03 23.39
CA GLU A 176 -11.27 -7.34 23.25
C GLU A 176 -12.46 -8.26 23.45
N LYS A 177 -12.43 -9.44 22.82
CA LYS A 177 -13.51 -10.43 23.01
C LYS A 177 -13.65 -10.85 24.47
N MET A 178 -12.53 -11.15 25.14
CA MET A 178 -12.54 -11.55 26.55
C MET A 178 -13.04 -10.41 27.47
N ALA A 179 -12.59 -9.17 27.19
CA ALA A 179 -13.08 -8.00 27.92
C ALA A 179 -14.59 -7.79 27.71
N ALA A 180 -15.09 -7.98 26.49
CA ALA A 180 -16.52 -7.89 26.20
C ALA A 180 -17.33 -8.93 26.97
N TYR A 181 -16.88 -10.18 27.01
CA TYR A 181 -17.49 -11.23 27.82
C TYR A 181 -17.50 -10.88 29.31
N ALA A 182 -16.34 -10.50 29.85
CA ALA A 182 -16.23 -10.15 31.28
C ALA A 182 -17.08 -8.94 31.64
N ARG A 183 -17.18 -7.94 30.74
CA ARG A 183 -18.07 -6.78 30.91
C ARG A 183 -19.55 -7.20 30.95
N LEU A 184 -19.93 -8.05 29.99
CA LEU A 184 -21.35 -8.45 29.85
C LEU A 184 -21.84 -9.30 31.03
N TYR A 185 -21.03 -10.23 31.53
CA TYR A 185 -21.43 -11.21 32.51
C TYR A 185 -20.98 -10.89 33.93
N LYS A 186 -19.97 -10.10 34.14
CA LYS A 186 -19.38 -9.79 35.45
C LYS A 186 -19.17 -8.30 35.70
N GLY A 187 -19.63 -7.42 34.80
CA GLY A 187 -19.53 -5.97 34.97
C GLY A 187 -18.13 -5.41 34.91
N MET A 188 -17.18 -6.09 34.23
CA MET A 188 -15.83 -5.59 34.06
C MET A 188 -15.87 -4.17 33.46
N GLU A 189 -15.09 -3.26 34.03
CA GLU A 189 -14.86 -1.97 33.42
C GLU A 189 -14.10 -2.13 32.11
N TRP A 190 -14.52 -1.40 31.06
CA TRP A 190 -13.87 -1.49 29.76
C TRP A 190 -12.46 -0.92 29.81
N PRO A 191 -11.41 -1.70 29.46
CA PRO A 191 -10.03 -1.28 29.62
C PRO A 191 -9.56 -0.37 28.46
N THR A 192 -10.20 0.78 28.29
CA THR A 192 -10.03 1.70 27.15
C THR A 192 -8.57 2.03 26.89
N GLU A 193 -7.83 2.48 27.89
CA GLU A 193 -6.44 2.91 27.72
C GLU A 193 -5.53 1.80 27.16
N ARG A 194 -5.69 0.57 27.68
CA ARG A 194 -4.89 -0.57 27.22
C ARG A 194 -5.28 -1.04 25.83
N ILE A 195 -6.56 -0.98 25.50
CA ILE A 195 -7.06 -1.33 24.17
C ILE A 195 -6.55 -0.29 23.15
N ASP A 196 -6.70 0.98 23.44
CA ASP A 196 -6.28 2.07 22.55
C ASP A 196 -4.77 2.06 22.32
N GLU A 197 -3.97 1.87 23.37
CA GLU A 197 -2.53 1.75 23.23
C GLU A 197 -2.14 0.49 22.46
N GLY A 198 -2.78 -0.65 22.73
CA GLY A 198 -2.55 -1.89 22.02
C GLY A 198 -2.83 -1.77 20.53
N TRP A 199 -3.95 -1.18 20.14
CA TRP A 199 -4.28 -0.92 18.74
C TRP A 199 -3.34 0.09 18.10
N ARG A 200 -3.01 1.19 18.80
CA ARG A 200 -2.07 2.19 18.28
C ARG A 200 -0.70 1.59 17.96
N THR A 201 -0.15 0.81 18.87
CA THR A 201 1.16 0.18 18.66
C THR A 201 1.12 -0.91 17.59
N LEU A 202 0.03 -1.68 17.51
CA LEU A 202 -0.17 -2.63 16.42
C LEU A 202 -0.22 -1.94 15.06
N LEU A 203 -1.03 -0.89 14.89
CA LEU A 203 -1.16 -0.16 13.63
C LEU A 203 0.16 0.49 13.21
N LEU A 204 0.91 1.06 14.15
CA LEU A 204 2.26 1.57 13.87
C LEU A 204 3.19 0.46 13.39
N SER A 205 3.11 -0.73 13.97
CA SER A 205 3.94 -1.88 13.58
C SER A 205 3.62 -2.42 12.18
N GLN A 206 2.47 -2.07 11.63
CA GLN A 206 2.00 -2.46 10.28
C GLN A 206 2.35 -1.44 9.21
N HIS A 207 3.02 -0.33 9.55
CA HIS A 207 3.41 0.66 8.57
C HIS A 207 4.47 0.10 7.62
N HIS A 208 4.19 0.19 6.32
CA HIS A 208 5.03 -0.43 5.28
C HIS A 208 6.49 0.05 5.30
N ASP A 209 6.77 1.30 5.64
CA ASP A 209 8.15 1.81 5.68
C ASP A 209 9.01 1.15 6.75
N CYS A 210 8.41 0.71 7.86
CA CYS A 210 9.12 -0.08 8.86
C CYS A 210 9.56 -1.45 8.32
N TRP A 211 8.93 -1.92 7.26
CA TRP A 211 9.17 -3.21 6.62
C TRP A 211 10.04 -3.11 5.37
N ILE A 212 10.01 -1.95 4.69
CA ILE A 212 10.81 -1.69 3.49
C ILE A 212 12.27 -1.48 3.84
N VAL A 213 12.54 -0.71 4.90
CA VAL A 213 13.89 -0.35 5.35
C VAL A 213 14.13 -0.73 6.80
N PRO A 214 13.95 -2.01 7.16
CA PRO A 214 13.91 -2.47 8.56
C PRO A 214 15.21 -2.24 9.33
N TYR A 215 16.31 -2.12 8.63
CA TYR A 215 17.65 -1.91 9.19
C TYR A 215 18.03 -0.42 9.33
N ASN A 216 17.23 0.48 8.77
CA ASN A 216 17.46 1.92 8.95
C ASN A 216 17.18 2.32 10.40
N GLN A 217 18.00 3.24 10.90
CA GLN A 217 17.90 3.77 12.26
C GLN A 217 17.22 5.13 12.26
N LEU A 218 16.32 5.32 13.20
CA LEU A 218 15.77 6.63 13.53
C LEU A 218 16.81 7.42 14.32
N GLN A 219 17.53 8.35 13.65
CA GLN A 219 18.42 9.31 14.30
C GLN A 219 19.39 8.69 15.32
N GLY A 220 20.06 7.60 14.93
CA GLY A 220 21.06 6.93 15.78
C GLY A 220 20.49 6.09 16.94
N LYS A 221 19.18 5.81 16.90
CA LYS A 221 18.48 4.95 17.85
C LYS A 221 18.28 3.53 17.30
N LYS A 222 17.25 2.85 17.79
CA LYS A 222 16.85 1.52 17.32
C LYS A 222 16.53 1.51 15.83
N THR A 223 16.76 0.38 15.20
CA THR A 223 16.30 0.10 13.84
C THR A 223 14.78 0.04 13.80
N TRP A 224 14.21 0.17 12.60
CA TRP A 224 12.78 -0.05 12.42
C TRP A 224 12.35 -1.45 12.83
N ALA A 225 13.17 -2.47 12.56
CA ALA A 225 12.88 -3.84 12.99
C ALA A 225 12.77 -3.97 14.51
N GLU A 226 13.71 -3.38 15.25
CA GLU A 226 13.67 -3.37 16.72
C GLU A 226 12.47 -2.57 17.25
N THR A 227 12.14 -1.45 16.60
CA THR A 227 10.98 -0.63 16.96
C THR A 227 9.66 -1.39 16.75
N VAL A 228 9.52 -2.12 15.65
CA VAL A 228 8.35 -2.99 15.40
C VAL A 228 8.24 -4.08 16.48
N THR A 229 9.35 -4.69 16.86
CA THR A 229 9.35 -5.70 17.95
C THR A 229 8.91 -5.09 19.28
N ASP A 230 9.36 -3.87 19.61
CA ASP A 230 8.90 -3.16 20.82
C ASP A 230 7.38 -2.90 20.77
N TRP A 231 6.88 -2.36 19.67
CA TRP A 231 5.44 -2.06 19.51
C TRP A 231 4.57 -3.30 19.62
N THR A 232 4.94 -4.37 18.95
CA THR A 232 4.21 -5.65 19.06
C THR A 232 4.28 -6.22 20.47
N GLY A 233 5.40 -6.03 21.16
CA GLY A 233 5.58 -6.38 22.57
C GLY A 233 4.58 -5.64 23.48
N VAL A 234 4.40 -4.33 23.29
CA VAL A 234 3.41 -3.52 24.03
C VAL A 234 2.00 -4.03 23.76
N THR A 235 1.63 -4.26 22.49
CA THR A 235 0.32 -4.82 22.14
C THR A 235 0.06 -6.15 22.86
N ILE A 236 1.03 -7.08 22.83
CA ILE A 236 0.91 -8.40 23.44
C ILE A 236 0.80 -8.28 24.97
N GLN A 237 1.60 -7.41 25.59
CA GLN A 237 1.56 -7.20 27.04
C GLN A 237 0.20 -6.65 27.49
N ASN A 238 -0.31 -5.61 26.85
CA ASN A 238 -1.63 -5.06 27.14
C ASN A 238 -2.73 -6.10 26.94
N SER A 239 -2.65 -6.87 25.85
CA SER A 239 -3.61 -7.95 25.58
C SER A 239 -3.62 -9.03 26.67
N ARG A 240 -2.45 -9.46 27.14
CA ARG A 240 -2.35 -10.43 28.24
C ARG A 240 -2.98 -9.90 29.53
N GLN A 241 -2.67 -8.67 29.92
CA GLN A 241 -3.24 -8.06 31.13
C GLN A 241 -4.76 -7.95 31.06
N ILE A 242 -5.31 -7.60 29.90
CA ILE A 242 -6.76 -7.56 29.68
C ILE A 242 -7.37 -8.96 29.84
N ILE A 243 -6.76 -9.97 29.22
CA ILE A 243 -7.24 -11.36 29.29
C ILE A 243 -7.16 -11.88 30.73
N ASP A 244 -6.04 -11.66 31.43
CA ASP A 244 -5.86 -12.11 32.80
C ASP A 244 -6.89 -11.48 33.74
N ASN A 245 -7.14 -10.18 33.61
CA ASN A 245 -8.17 -9.49 34.38
C ASN A 245 -9.59 -10.04 34.07
N ALA A 246 -9.90 -10.25 32.78
CA ALA A 246 -11.18 -10.83 32.38
C ALA A 246 -11.38 -12.24 32.95
N LEU A 247 -10.35 -13.09 32.84
CA LEU A 247 -10.40 -14.46 33.38
C LEU A 247 -10.52 -14.48 34.90
N SER A 248 -9.85 -13.57 35.61
CA SER A 248 -9.97 -13.48 37.07
C SER A 248 -11.39 -13.19 37.54
N LEU A 249 -12.14 -12.38 36.77
CA LEU A 249 -13.53 -12.05 37.05
C LEU A 249 -14.50 -13.17 36.63
N LEU A 250 -14.16 -13.89 35.57
CA LEU A 250 -15.00 -14.95 35.02
C LEU A 250 -14.87 -16.26 35.79
N LYS A 251 -13.73 -16.51 36.51
CA LYS A 251 -13.56 -17.68 37.35
C LYS A 251 -14.65 -17.76 38.42
N GLU A 252 -15.31 -18.91 38.50
CA GLU A 252 -16.21 -19.22 39.58
C GLU A 252 -15.43 -19.61 40.87
N LYS A 253 -16.12 -19.58 42.01
CA LYS A 253 -15.49 -19.83 43.33
C LYS A 253 -14.78 -21.19 43.36
N GLU A 254 -13.74 -21.29 44.21
CA GLU A 254 -12.97 -22.51 44.43
C GLU A 254 -13.88 -23.75 44.62
N GLY A 255 -13.65 -24.78 43.81
CA GLY A 255 -14.33 -26.08 43.88
C GLY A 255 -15.11 -26.48 42.63
N GLU A 256 -15.36 -25.58 41.68
CA GLU A 256 -16.02 -25.89 40.41
C GLU A 256 -15.06 -25.85 39.25
N SER A 257 -15.01 -26.91 38.43
CA SER A 257 -14.23 -26.95 37.20
C SER A 257 -15.08 -26.37 36.08
N THR A 258 -14.75 -25.18 35.63
CA THR A 258 -15.40 -24.53 34.48
C THR A 258 -14.48 -24.54 33.27
N VAL A 259 -14.97 -25.07 32.17
CA VAL A 259 -14.29 -25.01 30.86
C VAL A 259 -14.98 -23.93 30.02
N TYR A 260 -14.22 -22.91 29.65
CA TYR A 260 -14.66 -21.92 28.68
C TYR A 260 -14.25 -22.39 27.29
N VAL A 261 -15.21 -22.57 26.40
CA VAL A 261 -15.02 -23.01 25.01
C VAL A 261 -15.09 -21.81 24.07
#